data_fdde45d7838876192f5bc5e2e6921f85
#
_entry.id   fdde45d7838876192f5bc5e2e6921f85
#
_cell.length_a   1.000
_cell.length_b   1.000
_cell.length_c   1.000
_cell.angle_alpha   90.00
_cell.angle_beta   90.00
_cell.angle_gamma   90.00
#
_symmetry.space_group_name_H-M   'P 1'
#
loop_
_entity.id
_entity.type
_entity.pdbx_description
1 polymer ?
#
loop_
_entity_poly.entity_id
_entity_poly.type
_entity_poly.pdbx_seq_one_letter_code
_entity_poly.pdbx_strand_id
1 'polypeptide(L)'
;MNAVQILIAVHGHEPAGWVHEVPRLIAAHGLARLRVLMVLDAPSVAFTSLLPAARRRFDAALAETRLLEEQRVSATVGELINALPFPPEVRRVRVWQSDPGRAIVARAALWPADVVIVGRDGRSRLQRAALTPVHERVVRLAACAVLVAPSPTPVASRARVRAIRPAAPAEDHA
;
A
#
# COMPACT_ATOMS: atom_id res chain seq x y z
N MET A 1 -20.08 -15.95 18.89
CA MET A 1 -19.11 -15.92 17.80
C MET A 1 -18.36 -14.59 17.90
N ASN A 2 -17.03 -14.63 18.05
CA ASN A 2 -16.23 -13.41 18.11
C ASN A 2 -16.06 -12.85 16.70
N ALA A 3 -16.22 -11.53 16.55
CA ALA A 3 -15.96 -10.85 15.27
C ALA A 3 -14.45 -10.91 14.96
N VAL A 4 -14.11 -11.22 13.72
CA VAL A 4 -12.71 -11.24 13.25
C VAL A 4 -12.14 -9.83 13.27
N GLN A 5 -10.95 -9.64 13.84
CA GLN A 5 -10.26 -8.36 13.92
C GLN A 5 -9.35 -8.16 12.70
N ILE A 6 -9.72 -7.25 11.81
CA ILE A 6 -8.99 -6.99 10.56
C ILE A 6 -8.32 -5.62 10.62
N LEU A 7 -6.99 -5.61 10.52
CA LEU A 7 -6.18 -4.41 10.42
C LEU A 7 -5.85 -4.14 8.94
N ILE A 8 -6.23 -2.98 8.42
CA ILE A 8 -5.92 -2.56 7.05
C ILE A 8 -4.84 -1.48 7.14
N ALA A 9 -3.65 -1.77 6.62
CA ALA A 9 -2.53 -0.84 6.65
C ALA A 9 -2.39 -0.07 5.35
N VAL A 10 -2.34 1.27 5.45
CA VAL A 10 -2.16 2.21 4.33
C VAL A 10 -0.87 2.98 4.55
N HIS A 11 0.07 2.90 3.61
CA HIS A 11 1.40 3.52 3.72
C HIS A 11 1.74 4.46 2.55
N GLY A 12 0.78 4.73 1.65
CA GLY A 12 0.90 5.72 0.59
C GLY A 12 1.67 5.26 -0.67
N HIS A 13 2.11 4.01 -0.72
CA HIS A 13 2.80 3.43 -1.88
C HIS A 13 2.01 2.29 -2.54
N GLU A 14 0.76 2.16 -2.18
CA GLU A 14 -0.14 1.20 -2.79
C GLU A 14 -0.46 1.64 -4.23
N PRO A 15 -0.69 0.68 -5.14
CA PRO A 15 -1.10 1.00 -6.50
C PRO A 15 -2.50 1.61 -6.53
N ALA A 16 -2.75 2.50 -7.49
CA ALA A 16 -4.07 3.10 -7.66
C ALA A 16 -5.17 2.02 -7.76
N GLY A 17 -6.30 2.25 -7.10
CA GLY A 17 -7.46 1.37 -7.14
C GLY A 17 -7.39 0.11 -6.26
N TRP A 18 -6.30 -0.15 -5.55
CA TRP A 18 -6.19 -1.29 -4.64
C TRP A 18 -7.30 -1.30 -3.56
N VAL A 19 -7.75 -0.12 -3.15
CA VAL A 19 -8.81 0.05 -2.15
C VAL A 19 -10.11 -0.65 -2.52
N HIS A 20 -10.39 -0.82 -3.82
CA HIS A 20 -11.60 -1.50 -4.32
C HIS A 20 -11.53 -3.03 -4.20
N GLU A 21 -10.34 -3.58 -4.00
CA GLU A 21 -10.17 -5.03 -3.75
C GLU A 21 -10.35 -5.38 -2.27
N VAL A 22 -10.17 -4.41 -1.37
CA VAL A 22 -10.26 -4.65 0.09
C VAL A 22 -11.63 -5.14 0.54
N PRO A 23 -12.78 -4.58 0.09
CA PRO A 23 -14.10 -5.08 0.48
C PRO A 23 -14.33 -6.56 0.13
N ARG A 24 -13.78 -7.03 -1.00
CA ARG A 24 -13.86 -8.44 -1.42
C ARG A 24 -13.11 -9.36 -0.45
N LEU A 25 -11.92 -8.91 -0.01
CA LEU A 25 -11.10 -9.64 0.96
C LEU A 25 -11.80 -9.72 2.33
N ILE A 26 -12.49 -8.65 2.74
CA ILE A 26 -13.23 -8.60 4.00
C ILE A 26 -14.48 -9.47 3.94
N ALA A 27 -15.22 -9.46 2.85
CA ALA A 27 -16.46 -10.21 2.70
C ALA A 27 -16.28 -11.72 2.94
N ALA A 28 -15.10 -12.26 2.69
CA ALA A 28 -14.77 -13.66 2.95
C ALA A 28 -14.73 -14.02 4.44
N HIS A 29 -14.65 -13.03 5.35
CA HIS A 29 -14.49 -13.25 6.80
C HIS A 29 -15.77 -13.06 7.63
N GLY A 30 -16.91 -12.72 7.01
CA GLY A 30 -18.18 -12.53 7.72
C GLY A 30 -18.18 -11.30 8.64
N LEU A 31 -18.59 -11.48 9.91
CA LEU A 31 -18.60 -10.39 10.89
C LEU A 31 -17.16 -9.99 11.27
N ALA A 32 -16.78 -8.76 10.98
CA ALA A 32 -15.46 -8.25 11.24
C ALA A 32 -15.47 -6.90 11.99
N ARG A 33 -14.47 -6.68 12.83
CA ARG A 33 -14.11 -5.37 13.38
C ARG A 33 -12.94 -4.82 12.55
N LEU A 34 -13.14 -3.66 11.95
CA LEU A 34 -12.15 -3.06 11.05
C LEU A 34 -11.39 -1.94 11.75
N ARG A 35 -10.07 -1.96 11.57
CA ARG A 35 -9.20 -0.84 11.92
C ARG A 35 -8.33 -0.50 10.72
N VAL A 36 -8.34 0.79 10.34
CA VAL A 36 -7.43 1.33 9.32
C VAL A 36 -6.25 1.98 10.02
N LEU A 37 -5.06 1.52 9.70
CA LEU A 37 -3.80 2.07 10.19
C LEU A 37 -3.15 2.93 9.12
N MET A 38 -3.13 4.24 9.34
CA MET A 38 -2.35 5.18 8.53
C MET A 38 -0.89 5.12 8.97
N VAL A 39 -0.01 4.67 8.10
CA VAL A 39 1.44 4.61 8.33
C VAL A 39 2.10 5.77 7.61
N LEU A 40 2.64 6.72 8.36
CA LEU A 40 3.32 7.89 7.84
C LEU A 40 4.82 7.69 7.98
N ASP A 41 5.53 7.58 6.87
CA ASP A 41 6.98 7.47 6.86
C ASP A 41 7.59 8.86 7.13
N ALA A 42 8.36 8.97 8.21
CA ALA A 42 9.09 10.18 8.51
C ALA A 42 10.54 10.01 8.02
N PRO A 43 10.94 10.67 6.95
CA PRO A 43 12.32 10.59 6.50
C PRO A 43 13.25 11.02 7.64
N SER A 44 14.09 10.09 8.08
CA SER A 44 15.09 10.33 9.12
C SER A 44 16.40 10.74 8.47
N VAL A 45 16.53 12.00 8.11
CA VAL A 45 17.82 12.53 7.67
C VAL A 45 18.35 13.45 8.77
N ALA A 46 19.29 12.95 9.55
CA ALA A 46 20.01 13.78 10.52
C ALA A 46 21.17 14.49 9.82
N PHE A 47 20.96 15.76 9.46
CA PHE A 47 22.05 16.63 9.05
C PHE A 47 22.58 17.37 10.27
N THR A 48 23.69 16.90 10.83
CA THR A 48 24.29 17.47 12.04
C THR A 48 25.26 18.62 11.78
N SER A 49 25.65 18.86 10.52
CA SER A 49 26.76 19.80 10.18
C SER A 49 26.39 20.89 9.18
N LEU A 50 25.11 21.24 9.00
CA LEU A 50 24.71 22.31 8.09
C LEU A 50 24.77 23.69 8.74
N LEU A 51 25.17 24.68 7.95
CA LEU A 51 25.02 26.11 8.31
C LEU A 51 23.54 26.40 8.65
N PRO A 52 23.27 27.33 9.60
CA PRO A 52 21.92 27.62 10.07
C PRO A 52 20.91 27.95 8.97
N ALA A 53 21.33 28.63 7.91
CA ALA A 53 20.49 28.95 6.76
C ALA A 53 20.16 27.73 5.92
N ALA A 54 21.12 26.83 5.69
CA ALA A 54 20.91 25.57 4.97
C ALA A 54 20.02 24.61 5.77
N ARG A 55 20.20 24.57 7.09
CA ARG A 55 19.36 23.78 7.99
C ARG A 55 17.89 24.23 7.93
N ARG A 56 17.60 25.52 8.01
CA ARG A 56 16.22 26.04 7.88
C ARG A 56 15.55 25.65 6.56
N ARG A 57 16.29 25.75 5.43
CA ARG A 57 15.78 25.34 4.12
C ARG A 57 15.49 23.83 4.08
N PHE A 58 16.36 23.03 4.66
CA PHE A 58 16.19 21.60 4.76
C PHE A 58 14.98 21.23 5.62
N ASP A 59 14.84 21.83 6.81
CA ASP A 59 13.71 21.58 7.72
C ASP A 59 12.37 21.98 7.05
N ALA A 60 12.35 23.08 6.29
CA ALA A 60 11.17 23.50 5.53
C ALA A 60 10.81 22.49 4.42
N ALA A 61 11.79 22.04 3.62
CA ALA A 61 11.56 21.04 2.57
C ALA A 61 11.10 19.69 3.16
N LEU A 62 11.65 19.32 4.31
CA LEU A 62 11.24 18.11 5.02
C LEU A 62 9.80 18.21 5.55
N ALA A 63 9.43 19.39 6.07
CA ALA A 63 8.06 19.64 6.53
C ALA A 63 7.05 19.58 5.37
N GLU A 64 7.38 20.15 4.22
CA GLU A 64 6.58 20.09 3.01
C GLU A 64 6.41 18.63 2.52
N THR A 65 7.50 17.88 2.45
CA THR A 65 7.47 16.46 2.06
C THR A 65 6.56 15.64 2.98
N ARG A 66 6.64 15.87 4.30
CA ARG A 66 5.78 15.21 5.28
C ARG A 66 4.30 15.55 5.11
N LEU A 67 4.01 16.82 4.79
CA LEU A 67 2.64 17.27 4.55
C LEU A 67 2.05 16.60 3.31
N LEU A 68 2.80 16.56 2.21
CA LEU A 68 2.38 15.92 0.97
C LEU A 68 2.15 14.40 1.15
N GLU A 69 3.00 13.74 1.92
CA GLU A 69 2.82 12.33 2.25
C GLU A 69 1.56 12.10 3.11
N GLU A 70 1.36 12.90 4.16
CA GLU A 70 0.15 12.81 4.99
C GLU A 70 -1.12 13.06 4.18
N GLN A 71 -1.11 14.01 3.26
CA GLN A 71 -2.23 14.28 2.37
C GLN A 71 -2.52 13.08 1.45
N ARG A 72 -1.47 12.48 0.87
CA ARG A 72 -1.61 11.29 0.01
C ARG A 72 -2.21 10.12 0.77
N VAL A 73 -1.64 9.77 1.92
CA VAL A 73 -2.15 8.67 2.76
C VAL A 73 -3.57 8.96 3.21
N SER A 74 -3.87 10.20 3.60
CA SER A 74 -5.23 10.60 4.02
C SER A 74 -6.25 10.47 2.89
N ALA A 75 -5.89 10.84 1.66
CA ALA A 75 -6.75 10.67 0.48
C ALA A 75 -7.06 9.18 0.25
N THR A 76 -6.04 8.33 0.24
CA THR A 76 -6.20 6.88 0.08
C THR A 76 -7.06 6.26 1.19
N VAL A 77 -6.89 6.73 2.43
CA VAL A 77 -7.74 6.29 3.55
C VAL A 77 -9.18 6.75 3.38
N GLY A 78 -9.40 7.97 2.87
CA GLY A 78 -10.75 8.46 2.56
C GLY A 78 -11.44 7.59 1.51
N GLU A 79 -10.76 7.28 0.41
CA GLU A 79 -11.26 6.36 -0.62
C GLU A 79 -11.58 4.97 -0.05
N LEU A 80 -10.69 4.44 0.79
CA LEU A 80 -10.87 3.15 1.43
C LEU A 80 -12.12 3.15 2.34
N ILE A 81 -12.29 4.16 3.20
CA ILE A 81 -13.44 4.26 4.11
C ILE A 81 -14.74 4.28 3.33
N ASN A 82 -14.78 5.01 2.21
CA ASN A 82 -15.96 5.06 1.33
C ASN A 82 -16.25 3.73 0.63
N ALA A 83 -15.26 2.89 0.42
CA ALA A 83 -15.41 1.58 -0.20
C ALA A 83 -15.79 0.48 0.81
N LEU A 84 -15.57 0.70 2.11
CA LEU A 84 -15.84 -0.31 3.15
C LEU A 84 -17.34 -0.44 3.44
N PRO A 85 -17.84 -1.67 3.74
CA PRO A 85 -19.26 -1.93 4.03
C PRO A 85 -19.72 -1.34 5.36
N PHE A 86 -18.79 -1.01 6.26
CA PHE A 86 -19.07 -0.37 7.56
C PHE A 86 -17.87 0.46 8.03
N PRO A 87 -18.09 1.47 8.90
CA PRO A 87 -17.06 2.40 9.29
C PRO A 87 -15.97 1.71 10.13
N PRO A 88 -14.68 1.91 9.77
CA PRO A 88 -13.56 1.39 10.54
C PRO A 88 -13.14 2.34 11.66
N GLU A 89 -12.40 1.82 12.64
CA GLU A 89 -11.62 2.66 13.54
C GLU A 89 -10.33 3.10 12.83
N VAL A 90 -10.10 4.42 12.73
CA VAL A 90 -8.89 4.96 12.08
C VAL A 90 -7.83 5.28 13.12
N ARG A 91 -6.62 4.78 12.93
CA ARG A 91 -5.44 5.06 13.75
C ARG A 91 -4.29 5.55 12.89
N ARG A 92 -3.52 6.50 13.40
CA ARG A 92 -2.32 7.03 12.76
C ARG A 92 -1.08 6.58 13.50
N VAL A 93 -0.03 6.21 12.76
CA VAL A 93 1.28 5.93 13.32
C VAL A 93 2.34 6.62 12.47
N ARG A 94 3.25 7.34 13.11
CA ARG A 94 4.45 7.86 12.46
C ARG A 94 5.57 6.87 12.67
N VAL A 95 6.26 6.54 11.59
CA VAL A 95 7.35 5.59 11.59
C VAL A 95 8.66 6.34 11.53
N TRP A 96 9.54 6.03 12.45
CA TRP A 96 10.91 6.53 12.47
C TRP A 96 11.82 5.46 11.85
N GLN A 97 12.83 5.85 11.10
CA GLN A 97 13.81 4.97 10.45
C GLN A 97 13.25 4.16 9.27
N SER A 98 12.22 4.64 8.61
CA SER A 98 11.71 4.07 7.35
C SER A 98 11.45 2.56 7.38
N ASP A 99 10.93 2.03 8.50
CA ASP A 99 10.49 0.63 8.60
C ASP A 99 8.97 0.53 8.86
N PRO A 100 8.13 0.86 7.86
CA PRO A 100 6.68 0.78 7.99
C PRO A 100 6.20 -0.65 8.23
N GLY A 101 6.89 -1.66 7.71
CA GLY A 101 6.54 -3.06 7.92
C GLY A 101 6.58 -3.48 9.38
N ARG A 102 7.63 -3.11 10.10
CA ARG A 102 7.73 -3.38 11.56
C ARG A 102 6.67 -2.63 12.34
N ALA A 103 6.38 -1.38 11.98
CA ALA A 103 5.36 -0.60 12.66
C ALA A 103 3.97 -1.22 12.49
N ILE A 104 3.64 -1.72 11.30
CA ILE A 104 2.38 -2.43 11.03
C ILE A 104 2.27 -3.68 11.91
N VAL A 105 3.31 -4.51 11.93
CA VAL A 105 3.33 -5.75 12.71
C VAL A 105 3.19 -5.46 14.22
N ALA A 106 3.90 -4.48 14.74
CA ALA A 106 3.79 -4.08 16.15
C ALA A 106 2.36 -3.61 16.49
N ARG A 107 1.71 -2.87 15.60
CA ARG A 107 0.33 -2.42 15.81
C ARG A 107 -0.69 -3.55 15.68
N ALA A 108 -0.46 -4.51 14.79
CA ALA A 108 -1.26 -5.71 14.67
C ALA A 108 -1.21 -6.55 15.95
N ALA A 109 -0.04 -6.69 16.56
CA ALA A 109 0.14 -7.41 17.82
C ALA A 109 -0.53 -6.69 19.01
N LEU A 110 -0.41 -5.34 19.09
CA LEU A 110 -1.02 -4.55 20.16
C LEU A 110 -2.56 -4.52 20.11
N TRP A 111 -3.15 -4.70 18.94
CA TRP A 111 -4.60 -4.78 18.73
C TRP A 111 -5.04 -6.19 18.41
N PRO A 112 -4.56 -7.22 18.93
CA PRO A 112 -4.55 -8.62 18.53
C PRO A 112 -5.33 -8.91 17.23
N ALA A 113 -4.81 -8.40 16.11
CA ALA A 113 -5.42 -8.59 14.80
C ALA A 113 -5.35 -10.06 14.39
N ASP A 114 -6.49 -10.60 13.92
CA ASP A 114 -6.55 -11.95 13.32
C ASP A 114 -6.02 -11.92 11.89
N VAL A 115 -6.24 -10.79 11.19
CA VAL A 115 -5.85 -10.60 9.79
C VAL A 115 -5.29 -9.19 9.58
N VAL A 116 -4.18 -9.10 8.86
CA VAL A 116 -3.63 -7.83 8.35
C VAL A 116 -3.85 -7.79 6.84
N ILE A 117 -4.49 -6.74 6.34
CA ILE A 117 -4.58 -6.46 4.90
C ILE A 117 -3.57 -5.35 4.57
N VAL A 118 -2.71 -5.61 3.60
CA VAL A 118 -1.72 -4.64 3.11
C VAL A 118 -1.73 -4.61 1.59
N GLY A 119 -1.64 -3.41 1.01
CA GLY A 119 -1.52 -3.25 -0.42
C GLY A 119 -0.16 -3.71 -0.93
N ARG A 120 -0.12 -4.23 -2.15
CA ARG A 120 1.14 -4.50 -2.84
C ARG A 120 1.87 -3.18 -3.07
N ASP A 121 3.18 -3.15 -2.89
CA ASP A 121 3.99 -1.95 -3.14
C ASP A 121 3.96 -1.57 -4.62
N GLY A 122 3.42 -0.39 -4.92
CA GLY A 122 3.31 0.16 -6.28
C GLY A 122 4.58 0.82 -6.82
N ARG A 123 5.66 0.88 -6.03
CA ARG A 123 6.95 1.47 -6.46
C ARG A 123 7.55 0.73 -7.65
N SER A 124 8.34 1.45 -8.46
CA SER A 124 9.04 0.85 -9.61
C SER A 124 10.05 -0.22 -9.19
N ARG A 125 10.44 -1.09 -10.13
CA ARG A 125 11.45 -2.15 -9.87
C ARG A 125 12.77 -1.58 -9.35
N LEU A 126 13.20 -0.41 -9.86
CA LEU A 126 14.43 0.25 -9.43
C LEU A 126 14.35 0.76 -8.00
N GLN A 127 13.21 1.33 -7.61
CA GLN A 127 12.98 1.78 -6.23
C GLN A 127 12.88 0.61 -5.26
N ARG A 128 12.35 -0.55 -5.69
CA ARG A 128 12.27 -1.77 -4.89
C ARG A 128 13.61 -2.47 -4.71
N ALA A 129 14.56 -2.32 -5.65
CA ALA A 129 15.87 -2.93 -5.55
C ALA A 129 16.68 -2.44 -4.34
N ALA A 130 16.39 -1.23 -3.84
CA ALA A 130 17.09 -0.64 -2.70
C ALA A 130 16.40 -0.89 -1.34
N LEU A 131 15.11 -1.27 -1.34
CA LEU A 131 14.32 -1.39 -0.10
C LEU A 131 13.40 -2.61 -0.17
N THR A 132 13.35 -3.41 0.89
CA THR A 132 12.39 -4.50 1.00
C THR A 132 10.97 -3.95 0.94
N PRO A 133 10.09 -4.47 0.07
CA PRO A 133 8.69 -4.05 0.01
C PRO A 133 7.97 -4.21 1.34
N VAL A 134 7.11 -3.26 1.70
CA VAL A 134 6.40 -3.26 2.99
C VAL A 134 5.60 -4.54 3.18
N HIS A 135 4.86 -4.98 2.16
CA HIS A 135 4.05 -6.20 2.25
C HIS A 135 4.89 -7.47 2.47
N GLU A 136 6.07 -7.59 1.86
CA GLU A 136 6.97 -8.72 2.09
C GLU A 136 7.48 -8.74 3.52
N ARG A 137 7.80 -7.56 4.07
CA ARG A 137 8.23 -7.42 5.45
C ARG A 137 7.11 -7.81 6.42
N VAL A 138 5.87 -7.36 6.16
CA VAL A 138 4.70 -7.73 6.97
C VAL A 138 4.45 -9.23 6.92
N VAL A 139 4.44 -9.85 5.74
CA VAL A 139 4.25 -11.29 5.57
C VAL A 139 5.30 -12.10 6.34
N ARG A 140 6.54 -11.63 6.36
CA ARG A 140 7.63 -12.33 7.06
C ARG A 140 7.57 -12.22 8.59
N LEU A 141 7.04 -11.12 9.12
CA LEU A 141 7.15 -10.79 10.54
C LEU A 141 5.82 -10.91 11.31
N ALA A 142 4.68 -10.93 10.64
CA ALA A 142 3.38 -11.00 11.31
C ALA A 142 3.15 -12.38 11.92
N ALA A 143 2.56 -12.38 13.13
CA ALA A 143 2.13 -13.60 13.83
C ALA A 143 0.68 -14.00 13.49
N CYS A 144 -0.02 -13.22 12.66
CA CYS A 144 -1.40 -13.45 12.23
C CYS A 144 -1.47 -13.63 10.70
N ALA A 145 -2.65 -13.93 10.18
CA ALA A 145 -2.85 -14.02 8.73
C ALA A 145 -2.57 -12.68 8.03
N VAL A 146 -1.93 -12.73 6.86
CA VAL A 146 -1.67 -11.54 6.04
C VAL A 146 -2.27 -11.72 4.65
N LEU A 147 -3.14 -10.80 4.27
CA LEU A 147 -3.71 -10.71 2.94
C LEU A 147 -3.05 -9.56 2.18
N VAL A 148 -2.39 -9.89 1.07
CA VAL A 148 -1.80 -8.88 0.20
C VAL A 148 -2.80 -8.55 -0.91
N ALA A 149 -3.39 -7.35 -0.84
CA ALA A 149 -4.31 -6.89 -1.86
C ALA A 149 -3.58 -6.71 -3.21
N PRO A 150 -4.07 -7.32 -4.28
CA PRO A 150 -3.42 -7.24 -5.58
C PRO A 150 -3.48 -5.82 -6.15
N SER A 151 -2.55 -5.50 -7.05
CA SER A 151 -2.73 -4.34 -7.93
C SER A 151 -3.89 -4.65 -8.87
N PRO A 152 -4.84 -3.72 -9.06
CA PRO A 152 -5.87 -3.92 -10.08
C PRO A 152 -5.18 -4.10 -11.42
N THR A 153 -5.47 -5.23 -12.08
CA THR A 153 -4.94 -5.49 -13.42
C THR A 153 -5.65 -4.52 -14.37
N PRO A 154 -4.92 -3.67 -15.13
CA PRO A 154 -5.58 -2.82 -16.12
C PRO A 154 -6.35 -3.71 -17.08
N VAL A 155 -7.66 -3.50 -17.18
CA VAL A 155 -8.57 -4.25 -18.06
C VAL A 155 -8.15 -4.16 -19.54
N ALA A 156 -7.29 -3.22 -19.90
CA ALA A 156 -6.80 -2.98 -21.25
C ALA A 156 -5.80 -4.03 -21.79
N SER A 157 -5.32 -4.98 -20.98
CA SER A 157 -4.34 -5.98 -21.47
C SER A 157 -4.94 -7.23 -22.08
N ARG A 158 -6.26 -7.44 -22.05
CA ARG A 158 -6.90 -8.64 -22.65
C ARG A 158 -7.36 -8.47 -24.09
N ALA A 159 -7.23 -7.29 -24.69
CA ALA A 159 -7.73 -7.00 -26.05
C ALA A 159 -6.64 -6.93 -27.13
N ARG A 160 -5.46 -7.50 -26.92
CA ARG A 160 -4.55 -7.80 -28.04
C ARG A 160 -4.63 -9.28 -28.43
N VAL A 161 -5.81 -9.69 -28.87
CA VAL A 161 -5.91 -10.82 -29.79
C VAL A 161 -5.20 -10.36 -31.07
N ARG A 162 -4.01 -10.86 -31.25
CA ARG A 162 -3.22 -10.69 -32.49
C ARG A 162 -4.05 -11.32 -33.60
N ALA A 163 -4.72 -10.49 -34.43
CA ALA A 163 -5.32 -10.97 -35.65
C ALA A 163 -4.21 -11.60 -36.49
N ILE A 164 -4.24 -12.94 -36.57
CA ILE A 164 -3.39 -13.68 -37.51
C ILE A 164 -3.99 -13.38 -38.88
N ARG A 165 -3.31 -12.55 -39.66
CA ARG A 165 -3.63 -12.40 -41.09
C ARG A 165 -3.43 -13.77 -41.77
N PRO A 166 -4.46 -14.31 -42.45
CA PRO A 166 -4.23 -15.49 -43.27
C PRO A 166 -3.21 -15.14 -44.37
N ALA A 167 -2.29 -16.06 -44.59
CA ALA A 167 -1.32 -15.94 -45.68
C ALA A 167 -2.10 -15.87 -47.02
N ALA A 168 -1.69 -14.92 -47.89
CA ALA A 168 -2.20 -14.86 -49.25
C ALA A 168 -1.84 -16.12 -50.01
N PRO A 169 -2.72 -16.66 -50.87
CA PRO A 169 -2.38 -17.80 -51.73
C PRO A 169 -1.27 -17.44 -52.66
N ALA A 170 -0.34 -18.38 -52.87
CA ALA A 170 0.73 -18.27 -53.83
C ALA A 170 0.12 -18.24 -55.24
N GLU A 171 0.41 -17.19 -56.02
CA GLU A 171 0.08 -17.14 -57.42
C GLU A 171 1.08 -18.05 -58.17
N ASP A 172 0.53 -19.15 -58.72
CA ASP A 172 1.20 -19.98 -59.67
C ASP A 172 1.38 -19.18 -60.99
N HIS A 173 2.61 -18.90 -61.35
CA HIS A 173 2.94 -18.47 -62.70
C HIS A 173 3.37 -19.72 -63.50
N ALA A 174 2.49 -20.09 -64.45
CA ALA A 174 2.81 -20.94 -65.60
C ALA A 174 3.53 -20.13 -66.69
#